data_516da3d9696dd3aff226cf339c054dcc
#
_entry.id   516da3d9696dd3aff226cf339c054dcc
#
_cell.length_a   1.000
_cell.length_b   1.000
_cell.length_c   1.000
_cell.angle_alpha   90.00
_cell.angle_beta   90.00
_cell.angle_gamma   90.00
#
_symmetry.space_group_name_H-M   'P 1'
#
loop_
_entity.id
_entity.type
_entity.pdbx_description
1 polymer ?
#
loop_
_entity_poly.entity_id
_entity_poly.type
_entity_poly.pdbx_seq_one_letter_code
_entity_poly.pdbx_strand_id
1 'polypeptide(L)'
;TDTGGSIRQPAAFTGISGIKPTYGRCSRWGIVAFASSLDQAGPMARDGKDCAILLEATSGVDHKDSTSLHPNWESALSGDLRGKRIGIPKEYRVDGMPGEIDALWEKGIAWVKDAGAEVVEVSLPHTKYALPAYYIIAPAEASSNLARYDGVRYGRRAKLGAGDGVVEMYEKTRAQGFGPEVRR
;
A
#
# COMPACT_ATOMS: atom_id res chain seq x y z
N THR A 1 -1.00 4.31 4.66
CA THR A 1 -0.97 2.89 4.26
C THR A 1 -1.20 2.74 2.77
N ASP A 2 -0.72 1.66 2.19
CA ASP A 2 -0.82 1.34 0.76
C ASP A 2 -1.25 -0.13 0.62
N THR A 3 -2.45 -0.34 0.12
CA THR A 3 -2.99 -1.66 -0.22
C THR A 3 -2.99 -1.87 -1.73
N GLY A 4 -3.41 -0.85 -2.48
CA GLY A 4 -3.49 -0.85 -3.94
C GLY A 4 -2.82 0.36 -4.59
N GLY A 5 -2.05 1.17 -3.85
CA GLY A 5 -1.41 2.37 -4.35
C GLY A 5 -1.57 3.61 -3.46
N SER A 6 -2.16 3.49 -2.26
CA SER A 6 -2.59 4.65 -1.45
C SER A 6 -1.45 5.44 -0.77
N ILE A 7 -0.20 5.06 -0.93
CA ILE A 7 0.98 5.90 -0.67
C ILE A 7 1.50 6.47 -2.00
N ARG A 8 1.71 5.61 -2.99
CA ARG A 8 2.35 5.95 -4.27
C ARG A 8 1.51 6.88 -5.13
N GLN A 9 0.22 6.63 -5.23
CA GLN A 9 -0.68 7.43 -6.04
C GLN A 9 -0.87 8.86 -5.50
N PRO A 10 -1.21 9.08 -4.21
CA PRO A 10 -1.29 10.43 -3.67
C PRO A 10 0.07 11.15 -3.68
N ALA A 11 1.18 10.46 -3.49
CA ALA A 11 2.50 11.07 -3.64
C ALA A 11 2.72 11.61 -5.06
N ALA A 12 2.35 10.83 -6.07
CA ALA A 12 2.42 11.27 -7.47
C ALA A 12 1.52 12.49 -7.74
N PHE A 13 0.30 12.50 -7.22
CA PHE A 13 -0.64 13.62 -7.44
C PHE A 13 -0.24 14.91 -6.72
N THR A 14 0.49 14.81 -5.62
CA THR A 14 0.91 15.99 -4.82
C THR A 14 2.36 16.40 -5.06
N GLY A 15 3.07 15.70 -5.95
CA GLY A 15 4.45 16.04 -6.30
C GLY A 15 5.47 15.80 -5.18
N ILE A 16 5.22 14.78 -4.34
CA ILE A 16 6.13 14.35 -3.28
C ILE A 16 6.63 12.92 -3.52
N SER A 17 7.59 12.49 -2.73
CA SER A 17 8.07 11.10 -2.75
C SER A 17 7.24 10.23 -1.81
N GLY A 18 6.95 8.99 -2.24
CA GLY A 18 6.27 8.00 -1.40
C GLY A 18 6.88 6.62 -1.60
N ILE A 19 7.12 5.89 -0.52
CA ILE A 19 7.69 4.55 -0.57
C ILE A 19 6.70 3.54 0.01
N LYS A 20 6.30 2.58 -0.81
CA LYS A 20 5.67 1.35 -0.34
C LYS A 20 6.77 0.31 -0.12
N PRO A 21 7.16 0.02 1.11
CA PRO A 21 8.21 -0.96 1.37
C PRO A 21 7.75 -2.38 1.04
N THR A 22 8.68 -3.31 1.11
CA THR A 22 8.39 -4.74 1.04
C THR A 22 7.51 -5.14 2.23
N TYR A 23 6.60 -6.09 2.01
CA TYR A 23 5.71 -6.62 3.05
C TYR A 23 6.49 -7.03 4.32
N GLY A 24 5.97 -6.64 5.48
CA GLY A 24 6.57 -6.94 6.77
C GLY A 24 7.72 -6.02 7.21
N ARG A 25 8.05 -4.98 6.44
CA ARG A 25 9.11 -4.03 6.84
C ARG A 25 8.67 -3.09 7.96
N CYS A 26 7.43 -2.62 7.90
CA CYS A 26 6.82 -1.83 8.97
C CYS A 26 5.75 -2.68 9.65
N SER A 27 5.69 -2.60 10.98
CA SER A 27 4.60 -3.23 11.74
C SER A 27 3.25 -2.66 11.33
N ARG A 28 2.25 -3.54 11.28
CA ARG A 28 0.85 -3.16 11.05
C ARG A 28 0.03 -3.08 12.35
N TRP A 29 0.68 -3.28 13.49
CA TRP A 29 0.02 -3.15 14.77
C TRP A 29 -0.52 -1.73 14.96
N GLY A 30 -1.81 -1.63 15.29
CA GLY A 30 -2.52 -0.35 15.41
C GLY A 30 -3.11 0.19 14.11
N ILE A 31 -2.86 -0.47 12.99
CA ILE A 31 -3.47 -0.13 11.69
C ILE A 31 -4.78 -0.91 11.54
N VAL A 32 -5.85 -0.23 11.12
CA VAL A 32 -7.10 -0.89 10.77
C VAL A 32 -6.87 -1.70 9.48
N ALA A 33 -7.04 -3.01 9.58
CA ALA A 33 -6.82 -3.91 8.45
C ALA A 33 -7.92 -3.74 7.39
N PHE A 34 -7.52 -3.50 6.14
CA PHE A 34 -8.38 -3.55 4.96
C PHE A 34 -8.17 -4.89 4.23
N ALA A 35 -7.01 -5.08 3.62
CA ALA A 35 -6.62 -6.35 3.03
C ALA A 35 -5.28 -6.80 3.61
N SER A 36 -5.32 -7.71 4.60
CA SER A 36 -4.16 -8.06 5.42
C SER A 36 -2.99 -8.61 4.64
N SER A 37 -3.23 -9.27 3.50
CA SER A 37 -2.18 -9.79 2.62
C SER A 37 -1.52 -8.71 1.76
N LEU A 38 -2.12 -7.52 1.65
CA LEU A 38 -1.69 -6.43 0.77
C LEU A 38 -1.30 -5.16 1.53
N ASP A 39 -1.89 -4.92 2.72
CA ASP A 39 -1.69 -3.69 3.47
C ASP A 39 -0.23 -3.46 3.85
N GLN A 40 0.27 -2.26 3.57
CA GLN A 40 1.61 -1.82 3.95
C GLN A 40 1.56 -0.43 4.58
N ALA A 41 2.36 -0.20 5.62
CA ALA A 41 2.72 1.14 6.06
C ALA A 41 3.98 1.60 5.32
N GLY A 42 4.09 2.89 5.08
CA GLY A 42 5.27 3.47 4.46
C GLY A 42 5.25 5.00 4.49
N PRO A 43 6.41 5.63 4.33
CA PRO A 43 6.55 7.08 4.41
C PRO A 43 6.14 7.80 3.14
N MET A 44 5.73 9.04 3.32
CA MET A 44 5.66 10.07 2.28
C MET A 44 6.42 11.30 2.78
N ALA A 45 7.29 11.87 1.93
CA ALA A 45 8.12 13.02 2.26
C ALA A 45 8.46 13.81 1.00
N ARG A 46 9.17 14.94 1.16
CA ARG A 46 9.53 15.79 0.01
C ARG A 46 10.50 15.13 -0.95
N ASP A 47 11.40 14.29 -0.44
CA ASP A 47 12.40 13.62 -1.27
C ASP A 47 12.70 12.20 -0.78
N GLY A 48 13.53 11.47 -1.53
CA GLY A 48 13.90 10.09 -1.23
C GLY A 48 14.73 9.94 0.04
N LYS A 49 15.52 10.96 0.43
CA LYS A 49 16.34 10.93 1.64
C LYS A 49 15.46 11.01 2.88
N ASP A 50 14.52 11.94 2.91
CA ASP A 50 13.56 12.07 4.01
C ASP A 50 12.69 10.81 4.13
N CYS A 51 12.26 10.23 2.99
CA CYS A 51 11.57 8.95 2.98
C CYS A 51 12.42 7.83 3.60
N ALA A 52 13.70 7.76 3.30
CA ALA A 52 14.59 6.73 3.85
C ALA A 52 14.77 6.87 5.36
N ILE A 53 14.95 8.08 5.88
CA ILE A 53 15.03 8.36 7.32
C ILE A 53 13.75 7.92 8.03
N LEU A 54 12.58 8.30 7.49
CA LEU A 54 11.30 7.89 8.06
C LEU A 54 11.08 6.39 7.99
N LEU A 55 11.48 5.76 6.89
CA LEU A 55 11.35 4.32 6.73
C LEU A 55 12.25 3.57 7.73
N GLU A 56 13.47 4.01 7.94
CA GLU A 56 14.36 3.46 8.95
C GLU A 56 13.75 3.56 10.36
N ALA A 57 13.21 4.72 10.71
CA ALA A 57 12.59 4.95 12.02
C ALA A 57 11.32 4.10 12.26
N THR A 58 10.60 3.72 11.20
CA THR A 58 9.33 2.97 11.29
C THR A 58 9.47 1.48 10.98
N SER A 59 10.66 1.03 10.64
CA SER A 59 10.93 -0.37 10.28
C SER A 59 11.49 -1.15 11.47
N GLY A 60 11.18 -2.42 11.53
CA GLY A 60 11.73 -3.31 12.55
C GLY A 60 10.79 -4.44 12.93
N VAL A 61 11.31 -5.34 13.76
CA VAL A 61 10.50 -6.42 14.33
C VAL A 61 9.60 -5.87 15.43
N ASP A 62 8.33 -6.19 15.32
CA ASP A 62 7.33 -5.96 16.36
C ASP A 62 6.72 -7.29 16.79
N HIS A 63 6.88 -7.63 18.07
CA HIS A 63 6.31 -8.87 18.64
C HIS A 63 4.78 -8.94 18.59
N LYS A 64 4.12 -7.82 18.32
CA LYS A 64 2.66 -7.74 18.16
C LYS A 64 2.21 -7.94 16.71
N ASP A 65 3.13 -7.94 15.75
CA ASP A 65 2.87 -8.28 14.35
C ASP A 65 3.79 -9.40 13.89
N SER A 66 3.24 -10.61 13.85
CA SER A 66 3.97 -11.82 13.44
C SER A 66 4.50 -11.78 12.01
N THR A 67 4.06 -10.83 11.21
CA THR A 67 4.54 -10.64 9.83
C THR A 67 5.69 -9.65 9.74
N SER A 68 6.04 -8.94 10.82
CA SER A 68 7.15 -8.01 10.83
C SER A 68 8.50 -8.73 10.74
N LEU A 69 9.42 -8.17 9.98
CA LEU A 69 10.72 -8.76 9.68
C LEU A 69 11.86 -7.85 10.13
N HIS A 70 13.01 -8.45 10.42
CA HIS A 70 14.21 -7.66 10.61
C HIS A 70 14.54 -6.86 9.35
N PRO A 71 14.73 -5.54 9.46
CA PRO A 71 15.21 -4.76 8.35
C PRO A 71 16.65 -5.16 8.05
N ASN A 72 16.92 -5.44 6.79
CA ASN A 72 18.27 -5.53 6.27
C ASN A 72 18.51 -4.28 5.44
N TRP A 73 18.99 -3.21 6.07
CA TRP A 73 19.24 -1.94 5.43
C TRP A 73 20.70 -1.85 5.00
N GLU A 74 20.90 -1.77 3.70
CA GLU A 74 22.12 -1.21 3.15
C GLU A 74 21.85 0.24 2.79
N SER A 75 22.73 1.15 3.17
CA SER A 75 22.62 2.55 2.77
C SER A 75 22.75 2.64 1.25
N ALA A 76 21.62 2.85 0.56
CA ALA A 76 21.55 2.91 -0.89
C ALA A 76 21.42 4.34 -1.44
N LEU A 77 21.58 5.37 -0.59
CA LEU A 77 21.39 6.77 -0.97
C LEU A 77 22.66 7.43 -1.54
N SER A 78 23.46 6.67 -2.25
CA SER A 78 24.70 7.19 -2.87
C SER A 78 24.43 8.05 -4.12
N GLY A 79 23.26 7.87 -4.75
CA GLY A 79 22.98 8.45 -6.08
C GLY A 79 23.74 7.78 -7.23
N ASP A 80 24.55 6.77 -6.93
CA ASP A 80 25.34 6.03 -7.91
C ASP A 80 24.61 4.73 -8.30
N LEU A 81 24.24 4.61 -9.56
CA LEU A 81 23.56 3.45 -10.11
C LEU A 81 24.49 2.58 -10.99
N ARG A 82 25.79 2.81 -10.99
CA ARG A 82 26.75 2.02 -11.78
C ARG A 82 26.64 0.54 -11.44
N GLY A 83 26.58 -0.30 -12.47
CA GLY A 83 26.42 -1.74 -12.33
C GLY A 83 25.00 -2.21 -11.97
N LYS A 84 24.02 -1.30 -11.82
CA LYS A 84 22.62 -1.67 -11.65
C LYS A 84 21.95 -1.79 -13.03
N ARG A 85 21.06 -2.77 -13.15
CA ARG A 85 20.19 -2.95 -14.32
C ARG A 85 18.77 -2.54 -13.93
N ILE A 86 18.20 -1.60 -14.70
CA ILE A 86 16.86 -1.07 -14.47
C ILE A 86 15.96 -1.54 -15.61
N GLY A 87 14.98 -2.38 -15.28
CA GLY A 87 13.99 -2.87 -16.23
C GLY A 87 12.86 -1.87 -16.43
N ILE A 88 12.54 -1.56 -17.68
CA ILE A 88 11.36 -0.76 -18.03
C ILE A 88 10.32 -1.70 -18.63
N PRO A 89 9.20 -1.97 -17.93
CA PRO A 89 8.16 -2.84 -18.43
C PRO A 89 7.43 -2.19 -19.60
N LYS A 90 7.39 -2.89 -20.74
CA LYS A 90 6.64 -2.40 -21.92
C LYS A 90 5.14 -2.22 -21.64
N GLU A 91 4.59 -3.01 -20.71
CA GLU A 91 3.18 -2.96 -20.32
C GLU A 91 2.82 -1.70 -19.49
N TYR A 92 3.81 -0.89 -19.07
CA TYR A 92 3.57 0.36 -18.35
C TYR A 92 3.38 1.55 -19.29
N ARG A 93 3.64 1.38 -20.58
CA ARG A 93 3.30 2.34 -21.63
C ARG A 93 1.95 1.91 -22.21
N VAL A 94 0.89 2.63 -21.81
CA VAL A 94 -0.49 2.31 -22.21
C VAL A 94 -0.98 3.26 -23.29
N ASP A 95 -1.85 2.77 -24.16
CA ASP A 95 -2.50 3.59 -25.17
C ASP A 95 -3.29 4.72 -24.52
N GLY A 96 -3.20 5.92 -25.09
CA GLY A 96 -3.86 7.12 -24.54
C GLY A 96 -3.13 7.80 -23.38
N MET A 97 -1.89 7.40 -23.07
CA MET A 97 -1.07 8.13 -22.09
C MET A 97 -0.87 9.59 -22.59
N PRO A 98 -1.13 10.62 -21.73
CA PRO A 98 -0.85 12.00 -22.09
C PRO A 98 0.63 12.19 -22.45
N GLY A 99 0.91 12.96 -23.54
CA GLY A 99 2.28 13.16 -24.01
C GLY A 99 3.21 13.81 -22.98
N GLU A 100 2.68 14.63 -22.10
CA GLU A 100 3.42 15.21 -20.97
C GLU A 100 3.88 14.14 -19.95
N ILE A 101 3.07 13.11 -19.71
CA ILE A 101 3.43 12.00 -18.84
C ILE A 101 4.47 11.12 -19.52
N ASP A 102 4.31 10.88 -20.81
CA ASP A 102 5.29 10.13 -21.60
C ASP A 102 6.66 10.81 -21.62
N ALA A 103 6.68 12.13 -21.79
CA ALA A 103 7.91 12.93 -21.69
C ALA A 103 8.59 12.82 -20.32
N LEU A 104 7.84 12.73 -19.23
CA LEU A 104 8.39 12.50 -17.89
C LEU A 104 9.00 11.11 -17.75
N TRP A 105 8.41 10.08 -18.37
CA TRP A 105 9.02 8.77 -18.45
C TRP A 105 10.37 8.80 -19.16
N GLU A 106 10.47 9.43 -20.33
CA GLU A 106 11.72 9.57 -21.07
C GLU A 106 12.78 10.32 -20.25
N LYS A 107 12.38 11.40 -19.60
CA LYS A 107 13.25 12.16 -18.70
C LYS A 107 13.76 11.32 -17.52
N GLY A 108 12.89 10.54 -16.91
CA GLY A 108 13.27 9.61 -15.83
C GLY A 108 14.25 8.54 -16.30
N ILE A 109 14.04 7.98 -17.48
CA ILE A 109 14.96 7.02 -18.11
C ILE A 109 16.33 7.65 -18.36
N ALA A 110 16.36 8.88 -18.84
CA ALA A 110 17.61 9.62 -19.05
C ALA A 110 18.37 9.81 -17.73
N TRP A 111 17.71 10.26 -16.68
CA TRP A 111 18.34 10.41 -15.35
C TRP A 111 18.93 9.11 -14.80
N VAL A 112 18.25 7.99 -14.99
CA VAL A 112 18.73 6.68 -14.56
C VAL A 112 19.99 6.27 -15.32
N LYS A 113 20.03 6.52 -16.64
CA LYS A 113 21.21 6.30 -17.48
C LYS A 113 22.38 7.19 -17.10
N ASP A 114 22.12 8.48 -16.87
CA ASP A 114 23.13 9.46 -16.47
C ASP A 114 23.74 9.11 -15.09
N ALA A 115 22.94 8.50 -14.20
CA ALA A 115 23.43 7.95 -12.93
C ALA A 115 24.24 6.65 -13.07
N GLY A 116 24.42 6.13 -14.28
CA GLY A 116 25.29 5.01 -14.61
C GLY A 116 24.60 3.63 -14.66
N ALA A 117 23.26 3.58 -14.62
CA ALA A 117 22.55 2.30 -14.77
C ALA A 117 22.45 1.84 -16.22
N GLU A 118 22.43 0.53 -16.41
CA GLU A 118 21.98 -0.11 -17.65
C GLU A 118 20.44 -0.16 -17.68
N VAL A 119 19.82 0.45 -18.67
CA VAL A 119 18.37 0.38 -18.88
C VAL A 119 18.05 -0.72 -19.87
N VAL A 120 17.17 -1.65 -19.49
CA VAL A 120 16.73 -2.77 -20.30
C VAL A 120 15.21 -2.82 -20.39
N GLU A 121 14.68 -3.17 -21.56
CA GLU A 121 13.26 -3.46 -21.70
C GLU A 121 12.95 -4.80 -21.05
N VAL A 122 11.85 -4.88 -20.31
CA VAL A 122 11.34 -6.11 -19.70
C VAL A 122 9.84 -6.27 -20.00
N SER A 123 9.31 -7.47 -19.80
CA SER A 123 7.89 -7.75 -19.94
C SER A 123 7.32 -8.29 -18.64
N LEU A 124 6.19 -7.71 -18.23
CA LEU A 124 5.36 -8.16 -17.10
C LEU A 124 3.96 -8.54 -17.62
N PRO A 125 3.82 -9.69 -18.31
CA PRO A 125 2.62 -10.03 -19.09
C PRO A 125 1.35 -10.18 -18.24
N HIS A 126 1.49 -10.39 -16.93
CA HIS A 126 0.37 -10.51 -15.99
C HIS A 126 -0.14 -9.16 -15.45
N THR A 127 0.48 -8.03 -15.78
CA THR A 127 0.06 -6.69 -15.35
C THR A 127 -1.42 -6.43 -15.65
N LYS A 128 -1.94 -6.91 -16.75
CA LYS A 128 -3.37 -6.79 -17.12
C LYS A 128 -4.34 -7.44 -16.12
N TYR A 129 -3.89 -8.36 -15.29
CA TYR A 129 -4.71 -9.01 -14.26
C TYR A 129 -4.58 -8.35 -12.88
N ALA A 130 -3.64 -7.41 -12.69
CA ALA A 130 -3.35 -6.84 -11.37
C ALA A 130 -4.56 -6.14 -10.76
N LEU A 131 -5.24 -5.29 -11.52
CA LEU A 131 -6.40 -4.56 -11.04
C LEU A 131 -7.61 -5.48 -10.79
N PRO A 132 -7.99 -6.39 -11.70
CA PRO A 132 -9.03 -7.39 -11.42
C PRO A 132 -8.73 -8.25 -10.18
N ALA A 133 -7.51 -8.72 -10.03
CA ALA A 133 -7.10 -9.51 -8.86
C ALA A 133 -7.23 -8.70 -7.55
N TYR A 134 -6.82 -7.43 -7.56
CA TYR A 134 -7.00 -6.53 -6.43
C TYR A 134 -8.47 -6.39 -6.04
N TYR A 135 -9.37 -6.17 -7.01
CA TYR A 135 -10.81 -6.02 -6.73
C TYR A 135 -11.49 -7.30 -6.25
N ILE A 136 -10.89 -8.46 -6.43
CA ILE A 136 -11.37 -9.72 -5.86
C ILE A 136 -10.81 -9.91 -4.44
N ILE A 137 -9.51 -9.76 -4.28
CA ILE A 137 -8.82 -10.06 -3.00
C ILE A 137 -9.18 -9.01 -1.93
N ALA A 138 -9.09 -7.72 -2.26
CA ALA A 138 -9.23 -6.67 -1.26
C ALA A 138 -10.65 -6.61 -0.65
N PRO A 139 -11.76 -6.68 -1.39
CA PRO A 139 -13.09 -6.74 -0.79
C PRO A 139 -13.34 -8.02 0.02
N ALA A 140 -12.83 -9.17 -0.44
CA ALA A 140 -12.97 -10.43 0.30
C ALA A 140 -12.25 -10.38 1.65
N GLU A 141 -11.02 -9.91 1.69
CA GLU A 141 -10.26 -9.73 2.92
C GLU A 141 -10.85 -8.62 3.81
N ALA A 142 -11.32 -7.51 3.23
CA ALA A 142 -11.99 -6.45 3.97
C ALA A 142 -13.25 -6.95 4.66
N SER A 143 -14.07 -7.76 3.99
CA SER A 143 -15.24 -8.39 4.60
C SER A 143 -14.85 -9.22 5.83
N SER A 144 -13.83 -10.05 5.72
CA SER A 144 -13.31 -10.85 6.82
C SER A 144 -12.71 -9.99 7.95
N ASN A 145 -11.91 -9.00 7.60
CA ASN A 145 -11.25 -8.12 8.58
C ASN A 145 -12.26 -7.24 9.34
N LEU A 146 -13.26 -6.71 8.66
CA LEU A 146 -14.29 -5.86 9.27
C LEU A 146 -15.34 -6.65 10.07
N ALA A 147 -15.39 -7.98 9.93
CA ALA A 147 -16.25 -8.83 10.74
C ALA A 147 -15.96 -8.74 12.25
N ARG A 148 -14.74 -8.38 12.64
CA ARG A 148 -14.35 -8.21 14.05
C ARG A 148 -14.94 -6.97 14.73
N TYR A 149 -15.53 -6.05 13.98
CA TYR A 149 -16.25 -4.88 14.50
C TYR A 149 -17.72 -5.25 14.78
N ASP A 150 -17.92 -6.08 15.77
CA ASP A 150 -19.20 -6.71 16.13
C ASP A 150 -19.88 -6.07 17.35
N GLY A 151 -19.21 -5.13 18.02
CA GLY A 151 -19.70 -4.50 19.25
C GLY A 151 -19.49 -5.33 20.52
N VAL A 152 -18.80 -6.48 20.43
CA VAL A 152 -18.55 -7.36 21.59
C VAL A 152 -17.26 -6.98 22.31
N ARG A 153 -16.14 -6.95 21.58
CA ARG A 153 -14.79 -6.82 22.17
C ARG A 153 -14.34 -5.38 22.34
N TYR A 154 -14.67 -4.53 21.38
CA TYR A 154 -14.22 -3.12 21.31
C TYR A 154 -15.08 -2.30 20.35
N GLY A 155 -14.87 -1.00 20.35
CA GLY A 155 -15.55 -0.08 19.48
C GLY A 155 -16.97 0.25 19.93
N ARG A 156 -17.77 0.73 18.96
CA ARG A 156 -19.17 1.08 19.19
C ARG A 156 -20.03 -0.15 19.39
N ARG A 157 -20.94 -0.09 20.35
CA ARG A 157 -22.05 -1.04 20.51
C ARG A 157 -23.38 -0.29 20.39
N ALA A 158 -24.30 -0.80 19.60
CA ALA A 158 -25.66 -0.26 19.50
C ALA A 158 -26.42 -0.48 20.81
N LYS A 159 -27.36 0.43 21.11
CA LYS A 159 -28.31 0.21 22.21
C LYS A 159 -29.27 -0.93 21.84
N LEU A 160 -29.43 -1.87 22.76
CA LEU A 160 -30.31 -3.01 22.59
C LEU A 160 -31.67 -2.71 23.23
N GLY A 161 -32.73 -3.21 22.59
CA GLY A 161 -34.09 -3.22 23.14
C GLY A 161 -34.37 -4.48 23.95
N ALA A 162 -35.50 -4.51 24.62
CA ALA A 162 -35.97 -5.72 25.28
C ALA A 162 -36.22 -6.85 24.25
N GLY A 163 -35.57 -7.98 24.45
CA GLY A 163 -35.67 -9.14 23.55
C GLY A 163 -34.58 -9.21 22.47
N ASP A 164 -33.73 -8.21 22.36
CA ASP A 164 -32.57 -8.30 21.47
C ASP A 164 -31.51 -9.29 22.01
N GLY A 165 -31.09 -10.20 21.17
CA GLY A 165 -29.99 -11.12 21.43
C GLY A 165 -28.68 -10.69 20.80
N VAL A 166 -27.73 -11.62 20.71
CA VAL A 166 -26.40 -11.37 20.15
C VAL A 166 -26.44 -11.07 18.65
N VAL A 167 -27.38 -11.65 17.92
CA VAL A 167 -27.55 -11.42 16.47
C VAL A 167 -28.01 -10.00 16.21
N GLU A 168 -29.04 -9.56 16.91
CA GLU A 168 -29.57 -8.19 16.79
C GLU A 168 -28.55 -7.15 17.23
N MET A 169 -27.75 -7.46 18.24
CA MET A 169 -26.64 -6.60 18.67
C MET A 169 -25.62 -6.43 17.53
N TYR A 170 -25.21 -7.53 16.91
CA TYR A 170 -24.26 -7.52 15.79
C TYR A 170 -24.83 -6.71 14.61
N GLU A 171 -26.03 -7.03 14.18
CA GLU A 171 -26.67 -6.37 13.04
C GLU A 171 -26.87 -4.87 13.29
N LYS A 172 -27.42 -4.49 14.43
CA LYS A 172 -27.65 -3.08 14.80
C LYS A 172 -26.32 -2.30 14.93
N THR A 173 -25.31 -2.91 15.53
CA THR A 173 -24.00 -2.28 15.69
C THR A 173 -23.37 -1.99 14.35
N ARG A 174 -23.36 -2.93 13.43
CA ARG A 174 -22.79 -2.77 12.10
C ARG A 174 -23.63 -1.80 11.24
N ALA A 175 -24.94 -1.92 11.27
CA ALA A 175 -25.84 -1.03 10.53
C ALA A 175 -25.71 0.44 10.93
N GLN A 176 -25.46 0.73 12.21
CA GLN A 176 -25.31 2.08 12.73
C GLN A 176 -23.86 2.58 12.69
N GLY A 177 -22.89 1.68 12.76
CA GLY A 177 -21.48 2.01 12.90
C GLY A 177 -20.74 2.17 11.57
N PHE A 178 -21.14 1.45 10.54
CA PHE A 178 -20.51 1.52 9.22
C PHE A 178 -21.19 2.50 8.29
N GLY A 179 -20.39 3.24 7.52
CA GLY A 179 -20.88 4.07 6.43
C GLY A 179 -21.41 3.23 5.24
N PRO A 180 -22.07 3.87 4.25
CA PRO A 180 -22.66 3.16 3.11
C PRO A 180 -21.64 2.32 2.32
N GLU A 181 -20.44 2.82 2.14
CA GLU A 181 -19.37 2.15 1.37
C GLU A 181 -18.90 0.87 2.04
N VAL A 182 -18.73 0.90 3.36
CA VAL A 182 -18.26 -0.26 4.15
C VAL A 182 -19.33 -1.34 4.27
N ARG A 183 -20.62 -0.96 4.18
CA ARG A 183 -21.74 -1.91 4.24
C ARG A 183 -21.98 -2.66 2.93
N ARG A 184 -21.47 -2.18 1.82
CA ARG A 184 -21.58 -2.83 0.51
C ARG A 184 -20.69 -4.05 0.41
#